data_e54f06d7e26dca98e8063cdb74e447eb
#
_entry.id   e54f06d7e26dca98e8063cdb74e447eb
#
_cell.length_a   1.000
_cell.length_b   1.000
_cell.length_c   1.000
_cell.angle_alpha   90.00
_cell.angle_beta   90.00
_cell.angle_gamma   90.00
#
_symmetry.space_group_name_H-M   'P 1'
#
loop_
_entity.id
_entity.type
_entity.pdbx_description
1 polymer ?
#
loop_
_entity_poly.entity_id
_entity_poly.type
_entity_poly.pdbx_seq_one_letter_code
_entity_poly.pdbx_strand_id
1 'polypeptide(L)'
;MSVSQIFSIPLDDAAANHLKNFNIPSISLPNQEGNYLRLDRSDTFRMIIYFFPMTGRPDMPLPENWNKIPGANGCTLQTCKFRDNYDDLIGLNAVPIGISTQSVNYSKEMTNRLRVPFDVLSDEKLELKNALSLPTFLVEDKIYLKRLTLIVDEKIVKKVFYPINLIDKHIDDVLKWLKEN
;
A
#
# COMPACT_ATOMS: atom_id res chain seq x y z
N MET A 1 -27.69 2.54 -16.87
CA MET A 1 -27.82 2.16 -15.46
C MET A 1 -26.45 1.88 -14.91
N SER A 2 -25.91 2.79 -14.10
CA SER A 2 -24.57 2.63 -13.49
C SER A 2 -24.70 1.58 -12.39
N VAL A 3 -24.07 0.42 -12.59
CA VAL A 3 -23.91 -0.57 -11.53
C VAL A 3 -22.78 -0.04 -10.66
N SER A 4 -23.12 0.69 -9.59
CA SER A 4 -22.17 0.98 -8.51
C SER A 4 -21.77 -0.38 -7.92
N GLN A 5 -20.55 -0.83 -8.20
CA GLN A 5 -19.97 -1.97 -7.51
C GLN A 5 -19.93 -1.63 -6.01
N ILE A 6 -20.84 -2.21 -5.25
CA ILE A 6 -20.85 -2.12 -3.78
C ILE A 6 -19.67 -2.98 -3.31
N PHE A 7 -18.50 -2.36 -3.16
CA PHE A 7 -17.38 -3.02 -2.49
C PHE A 7 -17.74 -3.18 -1.01
N SER A 8 -17.53 -4.36 -0.47
CA SER A 8 -17.70 -4.58 0.97
C SER A 8 -16.73 -3.66 1.72
N ILE A 9 -17.28 -2.83 2.61
CA ILE A 9 -16.51 -1.88 3.41
C ILE A 9 -15.78 -2.66 4.51
N PRO A 10 -14.44 -2.54 4.65
CA PRO A 10 -13.72 -3.18 5.75
C PRO A 10 -14.12 -2.55 7.08
N LEU A 11 -14.35 -3.41 8.08
CA LEU A 11 -14.58 -2.97 9.46
C LEU A 11 -13.27 -2.60 10.12
N ASP A 12 -13.31 -1.61 11.01
CA ASP A 12 -12.18 -1.29 11.89
C ASP A 12 -12.10 -2.37 12.98
N ASP A 13 -11.09 -3.23 12.86
CA ASP A 13 -10.76 -4.29 13.81
C ASP A 13 -9.60 -3.92 14.73
N ALA A 14 -9.19 -2.63 14.73
CA ALA A 14 -8.06 -2.09 15.51
C ALA A 14 -6.69 -2.77 15.21
N ALA A 15 -6.61 -3.57 14.15
CA ALA A 15 -5.43 -4.40 13.87
C ALA A 15 -4.15 -3.60 13.50
N ALA A 16 -4.28 -2.30 13.23
CA ALA A 16 -3.15 -1.41 12.92
C ALA A 16 -2.87 -0.37 14.01
N ASN A 17 -3.57 -0.38 15.16
CA ASN A 17 -3.43 0.65 16.19
C ASN A 17 -2.02 0.71 16.81
N HIS A 18 -1.35 -0.44 16.91
CA HIS A 18 0.00 -0.55 17.45
C HIS A 18 1.08 0.10 16.59
N LEU A 19 0.78 0.41 15.32
CA LEU A 19 1.77 0.95 14.38
C LEU A 19 2.07 2.44 14.60
N LYS A 20 1.18 3.20 15.23
CA LYS A 20 1.44 4.62 15.49
C LYS A 20 2.62 4.78 16.47
N ASN A 21 3.55 5.65 16.13
CA ASN A 21 4.80 5.89 16.85
C ASN A 21 5.78 4.69 16.84
N PHE A 22 5.51 3.69 16.01
CA PHE A 22 6.41 2.54 15.85
C PHE A 22 7.64 2.94 15.01
N ASN A 23 8.81 2.42 15.35
CA ASN A 23 10.00 2.59 14.54
C ASN A 23 9.98 1.61 13.35
N ILE A 24 10.23 2.12 12.15
CA ILE A 24 10.36 1.24 10.98
C ILE A 24 11.59 0.34 11.16
N PRO A 25 11.41 -0.98 11.01
CA PRO A 25 12.52 -1.93 11.17
C PRO A 25 13.56 -1.81 10.05
N SER A 26 14.80 -2.20 10.35
CA SER A 26 15.88 -2.26 9.38
C SER A 26 15.70 -3.44 8.42
N ILE A 27 14.74 -3.29 7.51
CA ILE A 27 14.40 -4.28 6.49
C ILE A 27 14.59 -3.65 5.11
N SER A 28 15.14 -4.46 4.20
CA SER A 28 15.26 -4.12 2.78
C SER A 28 14.38 -5.05 1.95
N LEU A 29 13.53 -4.47 1.11
CA LEU A 29 12.68 -5.23 0.20
C LEU A 29 13.04 -4.94 -1.25
N PRO A 30 12.92 -5.92 -2.16
CA PRO A 30 13.16 -5.69 -3.58
C PRO A 30 12.04 -4.87 -4.20
N ASN A 31 12.39 -3.88 -5.02
CA ASN A 31 11.43 -3.14 -5.84
C ASN A 31 11.10 -3.89 -7.14
N GLN A 32 10.26 -3.31 -7.99
CA GLN A 32 9.85 -3.87 -9.28
C GLN A 32 11.01 -4.16 -10.25
N GLU A 33 12.19 -3.57 -10.05
CA GLU A 33 13.39 -3.85 -10.85
C GLU A 33 14.34 -4.85 -10.17
N GLY A 34 13.99 -5.34 -8.97
CA GLY A 34 14.79 -6.27 -8.19
C GLY A 34 15.87 -5.59 -7.33
N ASN A 35 15.94 -4.27 -7.31
CA ASN A 35 16.85 -3.53 -6.45
C ASN A 35 16.28 -3.44 -5.03
N TYR A 36 17.14 -3.62 -4.03
CA TYR A 36 16.70 -3.59 -2.64
C TYR A 36 16.65 -2.16 -2.10
N LEU A 37 15.49 -1.79 -1.55
CA LEU A 37 15.25 -0.52 -0.88
C LEU A 37 15.16 -0.73 0.63
N ARG A 38 15.99 -0.01 1.39
CA ARG A 38 15.93 0.03 2.86
C ARG A 38 14.79 0.93 3.32
N LEU A 39 13.98 0.44 4.26
CA LEU A 39 12.83 1.18 4.76
C LEU A 39 13.17 2.09 5.95
N ASP A 40 14.21 1.77 6.72
CA ASP A 40 14.69 2.60 7.86
C ASP A 40 15.70 3.67 7.43
N ARG A 41 15.69 4.09 6.17
CA ARG A 41 16.52 5.16 5.67
C ARG A 41 16.12 6.51 6.29
N SER A 42 17.13 7.37 6.50
CA SER A 42 16.92 8.76 6.91
C SER A 42 17.09 9.64 5.69
N ASP A 43 16.00 9.90 5.00
CA ASP A 43 15.97 10.79 3.85
C ASP A 43 15.36 12.14 4.25
N THR A 44 15.52 13.13 3.40
CA THR A 44 14.85 14.43 3.53
C THR A 44 13.35 14.34 3.24
N PHE A 45 12.89 13.23 2.64
CA PHE A 45 11.50 13.00 2.28
C PHE A 45 10.81 12.08 3.29
N ARG A 46 9.59 12.44 3.65
CA ARG A 46 8.68 11.54 4.35
C ARG A 46 8.29 10.39 3.43
N MET A 47 8.18 9.16 3.95
CA MET A 47 7.69 8.03 3.18
C MET A 47 6.18 7.88 3.40
N ILE A 48 5.44 7.70 2.33
CA ILE A 48 4.03 7.29 2.34
C ILE A 48 4.01 5.83 1.94
N ILE A 49 4.04 4.93 2.92
CA ILE A 49 4.02 3.49 2.66
C ILE A 49 2.57 3.03 2.58
N TYR A 50 2.07 2.73 1.38
CA TYR A 50 0.74 2.17 1.23
C TYR A 50 0.82 0.67 0.96
N PHE A 51 0.11 -0.08 1.78
CA PHE A 51 -0.02 -1.52 1.66
C PHE A 51 -1.31 -1.86 0.91
N PHE A 52 -1.23 -2.84 0.03
CA PHE A 52 -2.38 -3.28 -0.74
C PHE A 52 -2.36 -4.80 -0.92
N PRO A 53 -3.55 -5.44 -0.99
CA PRO A 53 -3.64 -6.88 -1.16
C PRO A 53 -3.04 -7.37 -2.47
N MET A 54 -3.64 -7.00 -3.58
CA MET A 54 -3.24 -7.46 -4.91
C MET A 54 -3.85 -6.56 -5.99
N THR A 55 -3.05 -6.18 -6.98
CA THR A 55 -3.59 -5.63 -8.22
C THR A 55 -4.01 -6.77 -9.16
N GLY A 56 -5.14 -6.63 -9.82
CA GLY A 56 -5.51 -7.57 -10.86
C GLY A 56 -4.63 -7.43 -12.11
N ARG A 57 -4.44 -8.53 -12.83
CA ARG A 57 -3.79 -8.56 -14.14
C ARG A 57 -4.82 -8.88 -15.23
N PRO A 58 -4.74 -8.23 -16.40
CA PRO A 58 -5.69 -8.50 -17.49
C PRO A 58 -5.64 -9.94 -18.03
N ASP A 59 -4.48 -10.59 -17.91
CA ASP A 59 -4.18 -11.93 -18.42
C ASP A 59 -4.38 -13.04 -17.39
N MET A 60 -4.83 -12.71 -16.16
CA MET A 60 -5.03 -13.68 -15.10
C MET A 60 -6.37 -13.48 -14.39
N PRO A 61 -7.11 -14.56 -14.08
CA PRO A 61 -8.31 -14.44 -13.27
C PRO A 61 -7.96 -14.01 -11.84
N LEU A 62 -8.90 -13.33 -11.20
CA LEU A 62 -8.82 -13.09 -9.75
C LEU A 62 -9.06 -14.40 -8.98
N PRO A 63 -8.49 -14.54 -7.76
CA PRO A 63 -8.80 -15.66 -6.88
C PRO A 63 -10.31 -15.83 -6.65
N GLU A 64 -10.74 -17.04 -6.35
CA GLU A 64 -12.14 -17.32 -6.11
C GLU A 64 -12.69 -16.45 -4.97
N ASN A 65 -13.89 -15.94 -5.13
CA ASN A 65 -14.58 -15.07 -4.17
C ASN A 65 -13.85 -13.75 -3.81
N TRP A 66 -12.79 -13.36 -4.54
CA TRP A 66 -12.02 -12.13 -4.27
C TRP A 66 -12.90 -10.90 -4.10
N ASN A 67 -13.91 -10.76 -4.97
CA ASN A 67 -14.81 -9.60 -4.96
C ASN A 67 -15.74 -9.53 -3.73
N LYS A 68 -15.83 -10.61 -2.95
CA LYS A 68 -16.63 -10.67 -1.71
C LYS A 68 -15.81 -10.28 -0.46
N ILE A 69 -14.49 -10.19 -0.58
CA ILE A 69 -13.61 -9.91 0.56
C ILE A 69 -13.58 -8.39 0.80
N PRO A 70 -13.95 -7.92 2.01
CA PRO A 70 -13.91 -6.51 2.34
C PRO A 70 -12.49 -5.93 2.17
N GLY A 71 -12.35 -4.86 1.40
CA GLY A 71 -11.07 -4.19 1.18
C GLY A 71 -10.12 -4.86 0.19
N ALA A 72 -10.45 -6.01 -0.41
CA ALA A 72 -9.60 -6.68 -1.38
C ALA A 72 -9.53 -5.94 -2.73
N ASN A 73 -10.64 -5.36 -3.17
CA ASN A 73 -10.72 -4.65 -4.45
C ASN A 73 -10.18 -3.22 -4.38
N GLY A 74 -9.81 -2.66 -5.55
CA GLY A 74 -9.45 -1.26 -5.71
C GLY A 74 -7.96 -0.96 -5.59
N CYS A 75 -7.08 -1.96 -5.59
CA CYS A 75 -5.62 -1.74 -5.52
C CYS A 75 -5.10 -0.96 -6.74
N THR A 76 -5.59 -1.27 -7.93
CA THR A 76 -5.26 -0.51 -9.14
C THR A 76 -5.68 0.95 -9.02
N LEU A 77 -6.90 1.21 -8.54
CA LEU A 77 -7.39 2.57 -8.31
C LEU A 77 -6.51 3.31 -7.30
N GLN A 78 -6.18 2.69 -6.17
CA GLN A 78 -5.30 3.28 -5.16
C GLN A 78 -3.93 3.65 -5.75
N THR A 79 -3.29 2.74 -6.46
CA THR A 79 -1.99 2.98 -7.09
C THR A 79 -2.06 4.12 -8.11
N CYS A 80 -3.11 4.15 -8.95
CA CYS A 80 -3.33 5.24 -9.90
C CYS A 80 -3.53 6.58 -9.19
N LYS A 81 -4.24 6.62 -8.07
CA LYS A 81 -4.42 7.86 -7.30
C LYS A 81 -3.09 8.38 -6.75
N PHE A 82 -2.21 7.54 -6.23
CA PHE A 82 -0.87 7.95 -5.82
C PHE A 82 -0.02 8.41 -7.02
N ARG A 83 -0.09 7.71 -8.16
CA ARG A 83 0.59 8.11 -9.40
C ARG A 83 0.13 9.49 -9.89
N ASP A 84 -1.18 9.69 -9.97
CA ASP A 84 -1.77 10.91 -10.55
C ASP A 84 -1.53 12.15 -9.68
N ASN A 85 -1.21 11.96 -8.39
CA ASN A 85 -0.87 13.02 -7.44
C ASN A 85 0.62 13.02 -7.06
N TYR A 86 1.48 12.35 -7.83
CA TYR A 86 2.90 12.18 -7.49
C TYR A 86 3.64 13.50 -7.33
N ASP A 87 3.46 14.44 -8.25
CA ASP A 87 4.11 15.76 -8.21
C ASP A 87 3.67 16.58 -7.00
N ASP A 88 2.40 16.52 -6.63
CA ASP A 88 1.88 17.17 -5.42
C ASP A 88 2.50 16.60 -4.15
N LEU A 89 2.68 15.29 -4.09
CA LEU A 89 3.32 14.61 -2.96
C LEU A 89 4.80 14.99 -2.84
N ILE A 90 5.53 14.98 -3.95
CA ILE A 90 6.93 15.45 -4.00
C ILE A 90 7.04 16.91 -3.56
N GLY A 91 6.12 17.77 -4.01
CA GLY A 91 6.04 19.18 -3.58
C GLY A 91 5.82 19.35 -2.06
N LEU A 92 5.29 18.34 -1.38
CA LEU A 92 5.12 18.28 0.08
C LEU A 92 6.25 17.51 0.80
N ASN A 93 7.38 17.27 0.13
CA ASN A 93 8.51 16.49 0.64
C ASN A 93 8.08 15.08 1.09
N ALA A 94 7.23 14.41 0.32
CA ALA A 94 6.75 13.07 0.62
C ALA A 94 6.83 12.19 -0.63
N VAL A 95 7.27 10.94 -0.48
CA VAL A 95 7.40 9.98 -1.56
C VAL A 95 6.53 8.74 -1.30
N PRO A 96 5.66 8.35 -2.24
CA PRO A 96 4.87 7.13 -2.10
C PRO A 96 5.73 5.89 -2.37
N ILE A 97 5.46 4.84 -1.61
CA ILE A 97 6.04 3.50 -1.77
C ILE A 97 4.90 2.50 -1.63
N GLY A 98 4.65 1.70 -2.66
CA GLY A 98 3.67 0.63 -2.60
C GLY A 98 4.29 -0.66 -2.06
N ILE A 99 3.57 -1.42 -1.23
CA ILE A 99 4.04 -2.72 -0.74
C ILE A 99 2.92 -3.75 -0.79
N SER A 100 3.21 -4.91 -1.33
CA SER A 100 2.31 -6.06 -1.32
C SER A 100 3.09 -7.37 -1.15
N THR A 101 2.39 -8.48 -0.93
CA THR A 101 2.99 -9.83 -0.90
C THR A 101 3.13 -10.44 -2.29
N GLN A 102 2.87 -9.69 -3.35
CA GLN A 102 3.06 -10.15 -4.72
C GLN A 102 4.55 -10.20 -5.07
N SER A 103 4.93 -11.09 -6.00
CA SER A 103 6.32 -11.21 -6.45
C SER A 103 6.81 -9.95 -7.18
N VAL A 104 8.14 -9.80 -7.27
CA VAL A 104 8.80 -8.73 -8.03
C VAL A 104 8.29 -8.68 -9.48
N ASN A 105 8.17 -9.84 -10.13
CA ASN A 105 7.67 -9.91 -11.53
C ASN A 105 6.22 -9.42 -11.65
N TYR A 106 5.40 -9.71 -10.66
CA TYR A 106 4.02 -9.23 -10.64
C TYR A 106 3.96 -7.71 -10.45
N SER A 107 4.78 -7.17 -9.53
CA SER A 107 4.91 -5.73 -9.31
C SER A 107 5.45 -5.01 -10.55
N LYS A 108 6.42 -5.61 -11.26
CA LYS A 108 6.98 -5.06 -12.50
C LYS A 108 5.94 -4.95 -13.62
N GLU A 109 5.12 -5.98 -13.82
CA GLU A 109 4.01 -5.92 -14.78
C GLU A 109 3.07 -4.74 -14.46
N MET A 110 2.64 -4.66 -13.21
CA MET A 110 1.71 -3.62 -12.76
C MET A 110 2.29 -2.22 -12.92
N THR A 111 3.52 -1.97 -12.47
CA THR A 111 4.16 -0.65 -12.56
C THR A 111 4.36 -0.22 -14.01
N ASN A 112 4.75 -1.13 -14.90
CA ASN A 112 4.87 -0.85 -16.33
C ASN A 112 3.52 -0.52 -16.97
N ARG A 113 2.52 -1.36 -16.76
CA ARG A 113 1.16 -1.16 -17.32
C ARG A 113 0.52 0.13 -16.85
N LEU A 114 0.67 0.47 -15.55
CA LEU A 114 0.08 1.65 -14.95
C LEU A 114 1.00 2.89 -15.02
N ARG A 115 2.23 2.76 -15.55
CA ARG A 115 3.24 3.83 -15.62
C ARG A 115 3.49 4.49 -14.26
N VAL A 116 3.76 3.66 -13.24
CA VAL A 116 3.99 4.13 -11.86
C VAL A 116 5.38 4.74 -11.75
N PRO A 117 5.53 6.00 -11.28
CA PRO A 117 6.82 6.71 -11.24
C PRO A 117 7.62 6.49 -9.93
N PHE A 118 7.16 5.62 -9.05
CA PHE A 118 7.75 5.37 -7.74
C PHE A 118 7.93 3.86 -7.47
N ASP A 119 8.64 3.54 -6.38
CA ASP A 119 8.93 2.16 -6.03
C ASP A 119 7.71 1.39 -5.51
N VAL A 120 7.56 0.16 -6.01
CA VAL A 120 6.61 -0.82 -5.50
C VAL A 120 7.41 -2.05 -5.06
N LEU A 121 7.38 -2.32 -3.77
CA LEU A 121 8.20 -3.36 -3.14
C LEU A 121 7.43 -4.66 -2.97
N SER A 122 8.17 -5.75 -3.03
CA SER A 122 7.65 -7.10 -2.80
C SER A 122 8.04 -7.58 -1.40
N ASP A 123 7.04 -7.83 -0.56
CA ASP A 123 7.17 -8.55 0.71
C ASP A 123 6.70 -10.01 0.58
N GLU A 124 7.07 -10.66 -0.53
CA GLU A 124 6.70 -12.05 -0.83
C GLU A 124 7.15 -13.02 0.28
N LYS A 125 8.24 -12.71 0.96
CA LYS A 125 8.76 -13.49 2.10
C LYS A 125 8.12 -13.13 3.45
N LEU A 126 7.21 -12.17 3.48
CA LEU A 126 6.50 -11.72 4.69
C LEU A 126 7.43 -11.15 5.78
N GLU A 127 8.60 -10.67 5.43
CA GLU A 127 9.58 -10.14 6.39
C GLU A 127 9.06 -8.88 7.08
N LEU A 128 8.60 -7.90 6.31
CA LEU A 128 8.05 -6.66 6.83
C LEU A 128 6.68 -6.91 7.51
N LYS A 129 5.84 -7.74 6.89
CA LYS A 129 4.55 -8.17 7.48
C LYS A 129 4.75 -8.71 8.89
N ASN A 130 5.73 -9.59 9.08
CA ASN A 130 6.00 -10.20 10.39
C ASN A 130 6.60 -9.18 11.38
N ALA A 131 7.56 -8.37 10.94
CA ALA A 131 8.23 -7.38 11.80
C ALA A 131 7.27 -6.29 12.31
N LEU A 132 6.31 -5.88 11.48
CA LEU A 132 5.31 -4.87 11.83
C LEU A 132 3.98 -5.47 12.30
N SER A 133 3.84 -6.79 12.34
CA SER A 133 2.57 -7.47 12.65
C SER A 133 1.41 -6.91 11.82
N LEU A 134 1.64 -6.72 10.51
CA LEU A 134 0.66 -6.11 9.61
C LEU A 134 -0.61 -6.98 9.50
N PRO A 135 -1.80 -6.36 9.46
CA PRO A 135 -3.06 -7.08 9.28
C PRO A 135 -3.13 -7.75 7.90
N THR A 136 -3.63 -8.98 7.88
CA THR A 136 -3.70 -9.83 6.68
C THR A 136 -5.03 -10.55 6.57
N PHE A 137 -5.24 -11.15 5.42
CA PHE A 137 -6.26 -12.18 5.18
C PHE A 137 -5.71 -13.27 4.28
N LEU A 138 -6.36 -14.44 4.29
CA LEU A 138 -5.94 -15.63 3.56
C LEU A 138 -6.92 -15.92 2.41
N VAL A 139 -6.40 -16.22 1.22
CA VAL A 139 -7.18 -16.69 0.07
C VAL A 139 -6.35 -17.73 -0.68
N GLU A 140 -6.91 -18.91 -0.93
CA GLU A 140 -6.24 -20.01 -1.65
C GLU A 140 -4.81 -20.28 -1.13
N ASP A 141 -4.67 -20.38 0.20
CA ASP A 141 -3.40 -20.61 0.92
C ASP A 141 -2.34 -19.50 0.74
N LYS A 142 -2.72 -18.34 0.19
CA LYS A 142 -1.85 -17.16 0.08
C LYS A 142 -2.25 -16.08 1.07
N ILE A 143 -1.23 -15.49 1.69
CA ILE A 143 -1.40 -14.37 2.63
C ILE A 143 -1.35 -13.07 1.86
N TYR A 144 -2.38 -12.25 2.02
CA TYR A 144 -2.49 -10.91 1.47
C TYR A 144 -2.54 -9.86 2.58
N LEU A 145 -1.85 -8.73 2.37
CA LEU A 145 -1.92 -7.60 3.29
C LEU A 145 -3.30 -6.94 3.23
N LYS A 146 -3.85 -6.55 4.38
CA LYS A 146 -4.98 -5.63 4.39
C LYS A 146 -4.50 -4.25 3.97
N ARG A 147 -5.42 -3.47 3.38
CA ARG A 147 -5.14 -2.12 2.92
C ARG A 147 -4.95 -1.16 4.08
N LEU A 148 -3.79 -0.54 4.16
CA LEU A 148 -3.49 0.55 5.10
C LEU A 148 -2.42 1.46 4.51
N THR A 149 -2.28 2.66 5.07
CA THR A 149 -1.22 3.60 4.68
C THR A 149 -0.55 4.16 5.94
N LEU A 150 0.78 4.17 5.93
CA LEU A 150 1.60 4.76 6.97
C LEU A 150 2.29 6.00 6.40
N ILE A 151 2.32 7.08 7.16
CA ILE A 151 3.26 8.18 6.91
C ILE A 151 4.40 8.04 7.90
N VAL A 152 5.59 7.90 7.36
CA VAL A 152 6.83 7.69 8.11
C VAL A 152 7.72 8.90 7.94
N ASP A 153 8.18 9.44 9.04
CA ASP A 153 9.12 10.54 9.10
C ASP A 153 10.19 10.23 10.14
N GLU A 154 11.46 10.46 9.82
CA GLU A 154 12.59 10.13 10.69
C GLU A 154 12.52 8.70 11.25
N LYS A 155 12.17 7.73 10.41
CA LYS A 155 11.99 6.30 10.74
C LYS A 155 10.83 5.98 11.67
N ILE A 156 10.01 6.95 12.05
CA ILE A 156 8.89 6.79 12.96
C ILE A 156 7.57 6.92 12.20
N VAL A 157 6.63 6.02 12.46
CA VAL A 157 5.26 6.10 11.93
C VAL A 157 4.53 7.26 12.60
N LYS A 158 4.32 8.34 11.87
CA LYS A 158 3.63 9.56 12.38
C LYS A 158 2.11 9.44 12.23
N LYS A 159 1.64 8.76 11.17
CA LYS A 159 0.21 8.59 10.88
C LYS A 159 -0.08 7.19 10.37
N VAL A 160 -1.18 6.64 10.82
CA VAL A 160 -1.78 5.39 10.32
C VAL A 160 -3.15 5.72 9.75
N PHE A 161 -3.40 5.30 8.51
CA PHE A 161 -4.74 5.29 7.90
C PHE A 161 -5.19 3.83 7.81
N TYR A 162 -6.13 3.45 8.66
CA TYR A 162 -6.72 2.11 8.69
C TYR A 162 -8.05 2.13 9.49
N PRO A 163 -9.09 1.47 9.01
CA PRO A 163 -9.24 0.92 7.65
C PRO A 163 -9.42 2.03 6.61
N ILE A 164 -9.15 1.70 5.33
CA ILE A 164 -9.38 2.62 4.22
C ILE A 164 -10.68 2.24 3.53
N ASN A 165 -11.73 3.01 3.77
CA ASN A 165 -13.09 2.72 3.29
C ASN A 165 -13.40 3.34 1.91
N LEU A 166 -12.87 4.54 1.65
CA LEU A 166 -13.08 5.29 0.41
C LEU A 166 -11.75 5.42 -0.34
N ILE A 167 -11.44 4.45 -1.18
CA ILE A 167 -10.15 4.36 -1.88
C ILE A 167 -9.93 5.54 -2.81
N ASP A 168 -10.98 6.01 -3.47
CA ASP A 168 -10.96 7.14 -4.40
C ASP A 168 -10.65 8.48 -3.71
N LYS A 169 -11.00 8.62 -2.43
CA LYS A 169 -10.77 9.81 -1.61
C LYS A 169 -9.57 9.72 -0.68
N HIS A 170 -9.00 8.53 -0.53
CA HIS A 170 -7.91 8.31 0.41
C HIS A 170 -6.70 9.21 0.13
N ILE A 171 -6.39 9.48 -1.13
CA ILE A 171 -5.31 10.39 -1.48
C ILE A 171 -5.53 11.82 -0.95
N ASP A 172 -6.78 12.29 -0.92
CA ASP A 172 -7.12 13.62 -0.40
C ASP A 172 -6.84 13.70 1.11
N ASP A 173 -7.14 12.61 1.85
CA ASP A 173 -6.85 12.51 3.29
C ASP A 173 -5.34 12.53 3.54
N VAL A 174 -4.55 11.85 2.72
CA VAL A 174 -3.08 11.85 2.79
C VAL A 174 -2.53 13.24 2.51
N LEU A 175 -2.94 13.88 1.41
CA LEU A 175 -2.50 15.24 1.04
C LEU A 175 -2.88 16.27 2.10
N LYS A 176 -4.09 16.17 2.65
CA LYS A 176 -4.55 17.04 3.73
C LYS A 176 -3.63 16.91 4.96
N TRP A 177 -3.38 15.67 5.40
CA TRP A 177 -2.52 15.45 6.57
C TRP A 177 -1.11 15.99 6.34
N LEU A 178 -0.52 15.78 5.15
CA LEU A 178 0.82 16.26 4.81
C LEU A 178 0.93 17.79 4.81
N LYS A 179 -0.14 18.50 4.44
CA LYS A 179 -0.20 19.97 4.44
C LYS A 179 -0.35 20.55 5.86
N GLU A 180 -0.96 19.79 6.76
CA GLU A 180 -1.24 20.24 8.13
C GLU A 180 -0.10 19.88 9.12
N ASN A 181 0.88 19.04 8.72
CA ASN A 181 1.97 18.54 9.56
C ASN A 181 3.32 18.58 8.82
#